data_69f598bef30255f3e0d950aac94d8e7c
#
_entry.id   69f598bef30255f3e0d950aac94d8e7c
#
_cell.length_a   1.000
_cell.length_b   1.000
_cell.length_c   1.000
_cell.angle_alpha   90.00
_cell.angle_beta   90.00
_cell.angle_gamma   90.00
#
_symmetry.space_group_name_H-M   'P 1'
#
loop_
_entity.id
_entity.type
_entity.pdbx_description
1 polymer ?
#
loop_
_entity_poly.entity_id
_entity_poly.type
_entity_poly.pdbx_seq_one_letter_code
_entity_poly.pdbx_strand_id
1 'polypeptide(L)'
;MLKQLKFAAIALLVAVGFTACSDDEPAPAPAPLRGEAGMYVINQGNSYGNVAGALDFIAQNGTKTDSVFFKANGQLIGDAPQKPIIYGSKMYVPVFASNLVWVLDANTATVIASVQTNQPEAVCASNGHVYISNNDGFVTRIDTTSYTKSAPLAVGPNPYGIAAANGKVYVACSDANNYGAGYANSAIAVIDEATFSKVKSITNEGITDPWEMATDNSGNVYVTTPYTANKVWKIDANDNVSALCDGTYIATNTQNRTSRATGKQDLLYVIHAVTDWSTYATTISSSVYNAATGAQLSNNFLQTPANTTEYTFAPICMDVNPANGDIYVCSDNGSNGYAKPGYINVYASNGAFSKRIATGIHPYGVIFK
;
A
#
# COMPACT_ATOMS: atom_id res chain seq x y z
N MET A 1 66.17 40.21 10.31
CA MET A 1 66.89 39.01 10.73
C MET A 1 65.98 38.26 11.73
N LEU A 2 65.29 37.23 11.25
CA LEU A 2 64.32 36.47 12.03
C LEU A 2 65.01 35.32 12.75
N LYS A 3 64.77 35.20 14.05
CA LYS A 3 65.09 34.01 14.78
C LYS A 3 63.82 33.23 15.00
N GLN A 4 63.77 31.96 14.55
CA GLN A 4 62.78 31.02 14.80
C GLN A 4 62.89 30.46 16.24
N LEU A 5 61.83 30.51 17.00
CA LEU A 5 61.69 29.78 18.26
C LEU A 5 60.84 28.52 18.04
N LYS A 6 61.45 27.38 18.24
CA LYS A 6 60.74 26.08 18.29
C LYS A 6 60.22 25.86 19.71
N PHE A 7 58.92 25.74 19.89
CA PHE A 7 58.34 25.24 21.14
C PHE A 7 58.03 23.74 20.97
N ALA A 8 58.72 22.96 21.77
CA ALA A 8 58.41 21.55 21.97
C ALA A 8 57.35 21.47 23.07
N ALA A 9 56.17 20.99 22.74
CA ALA A 9 55.12 20.68 23.71
C ALA A 9 55.31 19.24 24.20
N ILE A 10 55.64 19.08 25.48
CA ILE A 10 55.63 17.78 26.17
C ILE A 10 54.20 17.50 26.58
N ALA A 11 53.59 16.52 25.95
CA ALA A 11 52.28 16.01 26.37
C ALA A 11 52.49 14.99 27.52
N LEU A 12 52.06 15.34 28.72
CA LEU A 12 52.02 14.47 29.87
C LEU A 12 50.70 13.68 29.80
N LEU A 13 50.77 12.40 29.45
CA LEU A 13 49.63 11.48 29.54
C LEU A 13 49.40 11.09 31.01
N VAL A 14 48.33 11.62 31.62
CA VAL A 14 47.77 11.09 32.86
C VAL A 14 46.74 10.05 32.49
N ALA A 15 47.11 8.78 32.57
CA ALA A 15 46.16 7.68 32.48
C ALA A 15 45.37 7.59 33.81
N VAL A 16 44.17 8.16 33.83
CA VAL A 16 43.19 7.88 34.88
C VAL A 16 42.38 6.70 34.40
N GLY A 17 42.65 5.53 34.96
CA GLY A 17 41.83 4.33 34.76
C GLY A 17 40.47 4.51 35.40
N PHE A 18 39.45 4.75 34.58
CA PHE A 18 38.07 4.50 34.96
C PHE A 18 37.73 3.07 34.55
N THR A 19 37.81 2.13 35.49
CA THR A 19 37.11 0.87 35.34
C THR A 19 35.64 1.14 35.60
N ALA A 20 34.91 1.55 34.56
CA ALA A 20 33.45 1.43 34.52
C ALA A 20 33.17 0.06 33.91
N CYS A 21 32.86 -0.91 34.75
CA CYS A 21 32.09 -2.07 34.30
C CYS A 21 30.71 -1.57 33.88
N SER A 22 30.49 -1.41 32.61
CA SER A 22 29.16 -1.46 32.05
C SER A 22 29.10 -2.73 31.21
N ASP A 23 28.50 -3.76 31.77
CA ASP A 23 28.04 -4.95 31.05
C ASP A 23 26.84 -4.57 30.19
N ASP A 24 27.01 -3.56 29.35
CA ASP A 24 26.12 -3.30 28.22
C ASP A 24 26.66 -4.08 27.02
N GLU A 25 26.48 -5.41 27.04
CA GLU A 25 26.47 -6.13 25.78
C GLU A 25 25.41 -5.46 24.90
N PRO A 26 25.76 -5.00 23.70
CA PRO A 26 24.77 -4.49 22.77
C PRO A 26 23.71 -5.57 22.60
N ALA A 27 22.45 -5.22 22.84
CA ALA A 27 21.35 -6.16 22.68
C ALA A 27 21.53 -6.90 21.36
N PRO A 28 21.45 -8.25 21.35
CA PRO A 28 21.70 -9.03 20.15
C PRO A 28 20.83 -8.48 19.04
N ALA A 29 21.41 -8.21 17.87
CA ALA A 29 20.67 -7.76 16.71
C ALA A 29 19.44 -8.67 16.53
N PRO A 30 18.23 -8.12 16.34
CA PRO A 30 17.01 -8.91 16.19
C PRO A 30 17.26 -9.98 15.15
N ALA A 31 16.95 -11.23 15.48
CA ALA A 31 17.11 -12.33 14.54
C ALA A 31 16.35 -11.98 13.24
N PRO A 32 16.97 -12.11 12.07
CA PRO A 32 16.29 -11.82 10.82
C PRO A 32 15.04 -12.69 10.72
N LEU A 33 13.94 -12.12 10.15
CA LEU A 33 12.71 -12.85 9.87
C LEU A 33 13.08 -14.08 9.02
N ARG A 34 13.07 -15.24 9.62
CA ARG A 34 13.48 -16.48 8.95
C ARG A 34 12.29 -17.05 8.20
N GLY A 35 12.01 -16.57 6.98
CA GLY A 35 11.09 -17.25 6.07
C GLY A 35 9.71 -17.62 6.63
N GLU A 36 9.30 -17.09 7.78
CA GLU A 36 8.06 -17.41 8.44
C GLU A 36 6.87 -16.96 7.59
N ALA A 37 5.85 -17.82 7.50
CA ALA A 37 4.57 -17.43 6.92
C ALA A 37 3.90 -16.37 7.81
N GLY A 38 3.27 -15.39 7.19
CA GLY A 38 2.64 -14.29 7.92
C GLY A 38 2.22 -13.17 6.99
N MET A 39 2.17 -11.98 7.54
CA MET A 39 1.81 -10.79 6.78
C MET A 39 2.63 -9.58 7.22
N TYR A 40 2.92 -8.72 6.28
CA TYR A 40 3.43 -7.38 6.56
C TYR A 40 2.26 -6.40 6.69
N VAL A 41 2.42 -5.42 7.55
CA VAL A 41 1.51 -4.28 7.70
C VAL A 41 2.28 -3.01 7.47
N ILE A 42 1.85 -2.21 6.50
CA ILE A 42 2.42 -0.89 6.28
C ILE A 42 1.63 0.16 7.06
N ASN A 43 2.31 0.97 7.83
CA ASN A 43 1.76 2.11 8.55
C ASN A 43 2.36 3.38 7.93
N GLN A 44 1.53 4.29 7.44
CA GLN A 44 2.03 5.52 6.81
C GLN A 44 2.70 6.49 7.80
N GLY A 45 2.33 6.41 9.08
CA GLY A 45 2.76 7.37 10.07
C GLY A 45 1.99 8.69 9.97
N ASN A 46 2.64 9.78 10.36
CA ASN A 46 2.09 11.12 10.26
C ASN A 46 3.20 12.11 9.93
N SER A 47 3.37 12.45 8.68
CA SER A 47 4.41 13.40 8.22
C SER A 47 4.25 14.79 8.84
N TYR A 48 3.02 15.24 9.05
CA TYR A 48 2.74 16.53 9.72
C TYR A 48 3.09 16.50 11.22
N GLY A 49 3.00 15.32 11.85
CA GLY A 49 3.35 15.08 13.24
C GLY A 49 4.78 14.60 13.46
N ASN A 50 5.62 14.54 12.40
CA ASN A 50 6.98 13.99 12.42
C ASN A 50 7.03 12.52 12.89
N VAL A 51 6.01 11.73 12.59
CA VAL A 51 5.96 10.29 12.83
C VAL A 51 6.23 9.58 11.52
N ALA A 52 7.43 9.03 11.36
CA ALA A 52 7.79 8.26 10.18
C ALA A 52 6.89 7.03 10.01
N GLY A 53 6.76 6.58 8.76
CA GLY A 53 6.11 5.32 8.47
C GLY A 53 6.85 4.12 9.04
N ALA A 54 6.16 2.99 9.12
CA ALA A 54 6.73 1.74 9.62
C ALA A 54 6.21 0.54 8.83
N LEU A 55 7.05 -0.49 8.72
CA LEU A 55 6.68 -1.80 8.24
C LEU A 55 6.74 -2.76 9.43
N ASP A 56 5.59 -3.34 9.81
CA ASP A 56 5.47 -4.35 10.84
C ASP A 56 5.32 -5.74 10.20
N PHE A 57 5.62 -6.80 10.95
CA PHE A 57 5.37 -8.17 10.54
C PHE A 57 4.54 -8.89 11.60
N ILE A 58 3.55 -9.65 11.16
CA ILE A 58 2.72 -10.49 12.02
C ILE A 58 2.84 -11.92 11.51
N ALA A 59 3.47 -12.77 12.31
CA ALA A 59 3.62 -14.18 12.01
C ALA A 59 2.27 -14.91 12.03
N GLN A 60 2.20 -16.06 11.38
CA GLN A 60 0.96 -16.86 11.33
C GLN A 60 0.43 -17.25 12.71
N ASN A 61 1.32 -17.43 13.70
CA ASN A 61 0.94 -17.69 15.09
C ASN A 61 0.42 -16.45 15.86
N GLY A 62 0.38 -15.28 15.21
CA GLY A 62 -0.07 -14.02 15.77
C GLY A 62 1.02 -13.18 16.45
N THR A 63 2.26 -13.65 16.50
CA THR A 63 3.37 -12.87 17.07
C THR A 63 3.66 -11.66 16.18
N LYS A 64 3.59 -10.45 16.76
CA LYS A 64 3.87 -9.20 16.06
C LYS A 64 5.32 -8.76 16.30
N THR A 65 5.97 -8.35 15.24
CA THR A 65 7.27 -7.67 15.26
C THR A 65 7.12 -6.29 14.67
N ASP A 66 7.22 -5.26 15.51
CA ASP A 66 7.12 -3.88 15.09
C ASP A 66 8.38 -3.43 14.36
N SER A 67 8.20 -2.53 13.39
CA SER A 67 9.27 -1.83 12.66
C SER A 67 10.35 -2.78 12.10
N VAL A 68 9.93 -3.87 11.46
CA VAL A 68 10.86 -4.88 10.92
C VAL A 68 11.83 -4.29 9.89
N PHE A 69 11.41 -3.27 9.14
CA PHE A 69 12.31 -2.58 8.23
C PHE A 69 13.46 -1.91 8.99
N PHE A 70 13.16 -1.16 10.05
CA PHE A 70 14.18 -0.52 10.87
C PHE A 70 15.11 -1.54 11.53
N LYS A 71 14.57 -2.61 12.08
CA LYS A 71 15.33 -3.69 12.71
C LYS A 71 16.27 -4.39 11.73
N ALA A 72 15.84 -4.56 10.47
CA ALA A 72 16.64 -5.23 9.46
C ALA A 72 17.72 -4.33 8.84
N ASN A 73 17.52 -3.01 8.81
CA ASN A 73 18.34 -2.10 8.00
C ASN A 73 19.00 -0.95 8.78
N GLY A 74 18.66 -0.75 10.07
CA GLY A 74 19.20 0.33 10.90
C GLY A 74 18.79 1.74 10.48
N GLN A 75 17.77 1.87 9.60
CA GLN A 75 17.29 3.16 9.09
C GLN A 75 15.76 3.16 9.02
N LEU A 76 15.15 4.35 9.04
CA LEU A 76 13.71 4.51 8.86
C LEU A 76 13.30 4.21 7.43
N ILE A 77 12.07 3.69 7.25
CA ILE A 77 11.51 3.41 5.91
C ILE A 77 11.26 4.68 5.11
N GLY A 78 11.01 5.80 5.78
CA GLY A 78 10.70 7.10 5.22
C GLY A 78 9.28 7.56 5.51
N ASP A 79 8.88 8.68 4.88
CA ASP A 79 7.61 9.34 5.12
C ASP A 79 6.54 8.92 4.12
N ALA A 80 5.35 8.65 4.63
CA ALA A 80 4.17 8.22 3.87
C ALA A 80 4.44 7.01 2.95
N PRO A 81 4.93 5.87 3.48
CA PRO A 81 5.03 4.65 2.69
C PRO A 81 3.63 4.19 2.28
N GLN A 82 3.53 3.76 1.04
CA GLN A 82 2.30 3.30 0.42
C GLN A 82 2.21 1.77 0.46
N LYS A 83 1.05 1.23 0.07
CA LYS A 83 0.80 -0.21 0.04
C LYS A 83 1.84 -0.93 -0.84
N PRO A 84 2.64 -1.82 -0.28
CA PRO A 84 3.62 -2.58 -1.03
C PRO A 84 3.01 -3.78 -1.77
N ILE A 85 3.81 -4.35 -2.67
CA ILE A 85 3.52 -5.67 -3.26
C ILE A 85 4.69 -6.62 -3.05
N ILE A 86 4.39 -7.91 -3.02
CA ILE A 86 5.41 -8.98 -3.16
C ILE A 86 5.33 -9.53 -4.58
N TYR A 87 6.46 -9.52 -5.27
CA TYR A 87 6.60 -10.14 -6.59
C TYR A 87 7.85 -11.01 -6.63
N GLY A 88 7.64 -12.31 -6.79
CA GLY A 88 8.68 -13.31 -6.59
C GLY A 88 9.16 -13.33 -5.13
N SER A 89 10.47 -13.24 -4.92
CA SER A 89 11.10 -13.19 -3.59
C SER A 89 11.29 -11.78 -3.05
N LYS A 90 10.77 -10.76 -3.73
CA LYS A 90 11.02 -9.36 -3.42
C LYS A 90 9.75 -8.63 -3.04
N MET A 91 9.88 -7.67 -2.13
CA MET A 91 8.83 -6.73 -1.79
C MET A 91 9.20 -5.33 -2.27
N TYR A 92 8.28 -4.66 -2.93
CA TYR A 92 8.45 -3.31 -3.47
C TYR A 92 7.58 -2.36 -2.66
N VAL A 93 8.23 -1.41 -1.97
CA VAL A 93 7.55 -0.47 -1.06
C VAL A 93 7.70 0.94 -1.60
N PRO A 94 6.66 1.52 -2.19
CA PRO A 94 6.69 2.92 -2.55
C PRO A 94 6.65 3.80 -1.30
N VAL A 95 7.45 4.88 -1.29
CA VAL A 95 7.51 5.84 -0.17
C VAL A 95 7.30 7.24 -0.73
N PHE A 96 6.06 7.69 -0.68
CA PHE A 96 5.56 8.88 -1.38
C PHE A 96 6.39 10.14 -1.07
N ALA A 97 6.45 10.54 0.18
CA ALA A 97 7.12 11.79 0.55
C ALA A 97 8.66 11.68 0.53
N SER A 98 9.21 10.46 0.50
CA SER A 98 10.65 10.22 0.35
C SER A 98 11.09 10.03 -1.11
N ASN A 99 10.17 10.04 -2.07
CA ASN A 99 10.46 9.97 -3.51
C ASN A 99 11.27 8.74 -3.93
N LEU A 100 10.97 7.58 -3.37
CA LEU A 100 11.66 6.34 -3.70
C LEU A 100 10.76 5.11 -3.59
N VAL A 101 11.21 4.02 -4.21
CA VAL A 101 10.70 2.67 -3.98
C VAL A 101 11.81 1.83 -3.38
N TRP A 102 11.58 1.24 -2.21
CA TRP A 102 12.45 0.23 -1.66
C TRP A 102 12.22 -1.11 -2.35
N VAL A 103 13.29 -1.80 -2.69
CA VAL A 103 13.28 -3.21 -3.07
C VAL A 103 13.86 -4.01 -1.92
N LEU A 104 13.03 -4.82 -1.28
CA LEU A 104 13.40 -5.59 -0.10
C LEU A 104 13.39 -7.09 -0.41
N ASP A 105 14.18 -7.85 0.29
CA ASP A 105 13.97 -9.30 0.39
C ASP A 105 12.67 -9.55 1.17
N ALA A 106 11.71 -10.25 0.56
CA ALA A 106 10.40 -10.47 1.17
C ALA A 106 10.44 -11.40 2.39
N ASN A 107 11.55 -12.11 2.64
CA ASN A 107 11.69 -12.99 3.80
C ASN A 107 12.31 -12.31 5.00
N THR A 108 13.16 -11.30 4.77
CA THR A 108 13.98 -10.70 5.81
C THR A 108 13.71 -9.22 6.00
N ALA A 109 12.96 -8.59 5.10
CA ALA A 109 12.76 -7.14 4.99
C ALA A 109 14.08 -6.35 4.83
N THR A 110 15.19 -7.01 4.45
CA THR A 110 16.46 -6.35 4.18
C THR A 110 16.43 -5.64 2.83
N VAL A 111 17.05 -4.46 2.77
CA VAL A 111 17.15 -3.67 1.54
C VAL A 111 18.07 -4.37 0.54
N ILE A 112 17.54 -4.60 -0.67
CA ILE A 112 18.30 -5.07 -1.84
C ILE A 112 18.71 -3.86 -2.69
N ALA A 113 17.75 -2.94 -2.92
CA ALA A 113 17.98 -1.74 -3.71
C ALA A 113 17.01 -0.62 -3.28
N SER A 114 17.34 0.61 -3.68
CA SER A 114 16.40 1.74 -3.67
C SER A 114 16.36 2.37 -5.05
N VAL A 115 15.15 2.68 -5.52
CA VAL A 115 14.94 3.28 -6.84
C VAL A 115 14.27 4.63 -6.65
N GLN A 116 14.98 5.69 -7.01
CA GLN A 116 14.45 7.05 -6.91
C GLN A 116 13.38 7.28 -7.97
N THR A 117 12.21 7.72 -7.54
CA THR A 117 11.08 8.11 -8.39
C THR A 117 10.27 9.19 -7.68
N ASN A 118 9.50 9.98 -8.42
CA ASN A 118 8.87 11.15 -7.83
C ASN A 118 7.47 10.81 -7.33
N GLN A 119 7.18 11.06 -6.05
CA GLN A 119 5.87 10.89 -5.42
C GLN A 119 5.17 9.56 -5.78
N PRO A 120 5.80 8.38 -5.51
CA PRO A 120 5.20 7.09 -5.86
C PRO A 120 3.96 6.80 -5.00
N GLU A 121 2.82 6.52 -5.65
CA GLU A 121 1.52 6.26 -4.99
C GLU A 121 1.21 4.77 -4.88
N ALA A 122 1.26 4.06 -5.99
CA ALA A 122 0.92 2.65 -6.00
C ALA A 122 1.83 1.87 -6.95
N VAL A 123 1.83 0.56 -6.75
CA VAL A 123 2.65 -0.38 -7.55
C VAL A 123 1.85 -1.59 -7.97
N CYS A 124 2.11 -2.06 -9.19
CA CYS A 124 1.71 -3.39 -9.63
C CYS A 124 2.88 -4.07 -10.34
N ALA A 125 2.81 -5.38 -10.54
CA ALA A 125 3.88 -6.13 -11.19
C ALA A 125 3.32 -7.10 -12.23
N SER A 126 4.02 -7.20 -13.34
CA SER A 126 3.75 -8.16 -14.41
C SER A 126 4.99 -8.38 -15.26
N ASN A 127 5.15 -9.59 -15.82
CA ASN A 127 6.15 -9.95 -16.83
C ASN A 127 7.58 -9.45 -16.52
N GLY A 128 8.04 -9.65 -15.27
CA GLY A 128 9.39 -9.27 -14.85
C GLY A 128 9.61 -7.79 -14.59
N HIS A 129 8.54 -6.99 -14.54
CA HIS A 129 8.59 -5.57 -14.26
C HIS A 129 7.66 -5.17 -13.11
N VAL A 130 8.05 -4.12 -12.41
CA VAL A 130 7.18 -3.39 -11.46
C VAL A 130 6.87 -2.01 -12.04
N TYR A 131 5.60 -1.67 -12.08
CA TYR A 131 5.08 -0.40 -12.56
C TYR A 131 4.66 0.43 -11.37
N ILE A 132 5.04 1.69 -11.37
CA ILE A 132 4.81 2.64 -10.28
C ILE A 132 4.03 3.82 -10.83
N SER A 133 2.85 4.09 -10.29
CA SER A 133 2.16 5.36 -10.52
C SER A 133 2.83 6.44 -9.66
N ASN A 134 3.14 7.58 -10.29
CA ASN A 134 3.72 8.72 -9.60
C ASN A 134 2.76 9.90 -9.71
N ASN A 135 2.49 10.55 -8.59
CA ASN A 135 1.48 11.63 -8.50
C ASN A 135 1.79 12.84 -9.38
N ASP A 136 3.03 12.94 -9.87
CA ASP A 136 3.50 13.99 -10.77
C ASP A 136 3.04 13.84 -12.23
N GLY A 137 2.21 12.85 -12.55
CA GLY A 137 1.65 12.65 -13.89
C GLY A 137 2.31 11.54 -14.71
N PHE A 138 3.20 10.75 -14.12
CA PHE A 138 3.99 9.75 -14.83
C PHE A 138 3.82 8.34 -14.25
N VAL A 139 4.18 7.36 -15.06
CA VAL A 139 4.46 5.99 -14.63
C VAL A 139 5.93 5.69 -14.88
N THR A 140 6.58 5.07 -13.93
CA THR A 140 7.91 4.48 -14.10
C THR A 140 7.84 2.97 -14.03
N ARG A 141 8.78 2.30 -14.71
CA ARG A 141 8.89 0.84 -14.73
C ARG A 141 10.26 0.44 -14.21
N ILE A 142 10.30 -0.54 -13.30
CA ILE A 142 11.53 -1.13 -12.75
C ILE A 142 11.67 -2.55 -13.29
N ASP A 143 12.82 -2.88 -13.84
CA ASP A 143 13.19 -4.26 -14.16
C ASP A 143 13.49 -5.02 -12.85
N THR A 144 12.88 -6.18 -12.65
CA THR A 144 12.97 -6.92 -11.39
C THR A 144 14.27 -7.70 -11.18
N THR A 145 15.12 -7.75 -12.19
CA THR A 145 16.43 -8.41 -12.12
C THR A 145 17.56 -7.41 -11.89
N SER A 146 17.58 -6.35 -12.69
CA SER A 146 18.64 -5.32 -12.65
C SER A 146 18.32 -4.13 -11.75
N TYR A 147 17.04 -3.96 -11.37
CA TYR A 147 16.49 -2.80 -10.66
C TYR A 147 16.67 -1.46 -11.42
N THR A 148 16.93 -1.54 -12.70
CA THR A 148 17.01 -0.34 -13.54
C THR A 148 15.62 0.25 -13.76
N LYS A 149 15.56 1.57 -13.65
CA LYS A 149 14.33 2.35 -13.88
C LYS A 149 14.28 2.81 -15.34
N SER A 150 13.12 2.71 -15.97
CA SER A 150 12.83 3.29 -17.27
C SER A 150 12.82 4.84 -17.21
N ALA A 151 12.87 5.49 -18.38
CA ALA A 151 12.39 6.86 -18.49
C ALA A 151 10.90 6.92 -18.05
N PRO A 152 10.47 8.01 -17.40
CA PRO A 152 9.08 8.17 -17.00
C PRO A 152 8.18 8.31 -18.23
N LEU A 153 7.01 7.65 -18.19
CA LEU A 153 5.97 7.70 -19.23
C LEU A 153 4.84 8.60 -18.74
N ALA A 154 4.55 9.68 -19.48
CA ALA A 154 3.44 10.56 -19.16
C ALA A 154 2.09 9.85 -19.38
N VAL A 155 1.22 9.89 -18.37
CA VAL A 155 -0.07 9.19 -18.40
C VAL A 155 -1.27 10.12 -18.21
N GLY A 156 -1.20 11.10 -17.33
CA GLY A 156 -2.26 12.03 -17.00
C GLY A 156 -2.07 12.61 -15.60
N PRO A 157 -2.95 13.52 -15.15
CA PRO A 157 -2.76 14.21 -13.87
C PRO A 157 -3.03 13.30 -12.67
N ASN A 158 -2.22 13.43 -11.63
CA ASN A 158 -2.33 12.75 -10.35
C ASN A 158 -2.62 11.24 -10.48
N PRO A 159 -1.72 10.43 -11.10
CA PRO A 159 -1.83 8.98 -11.10
C PRO A 159 -1.87 8.43 -9.68
N TYR A 160 -2.87 7.57 -9.40
CA TYR A 160 -3.06 6.92 -8.11
C TYR A 160 -3.02 5.40 -8.25
N GLY A 161 -4.17 4.71 -8.27
CA GLY A 161 -4.23 3.26 -8.45
C GLY A 161 -3.62 2.79 -9.76
N ILE A 162 -2.99 1.63 -9.75
CA ILE A 162 -2.36 1.01 -10.90
C ILE A 162 -2.59 -0.50 -10.87
N ALA A 163 -2.92 -1.09 -12.01
CA ALA A 163 -3.18 -2.52 -12.12
C ALA A 163 -2.72 -3.08 -13.47
N ALA A 164 -2.18 -4.29 -13.47
CA ALA A 164 -1.77 -4.99 -14.68
C ALA A 164 -2.73 -6.14 -15.00
N ALA A 165 -3.23 -6.16 -16.23
CA ALA A 165 -4.09 -7.23 -16.74
C ALA A 165 -4.02 -7.32 -18.26
N ASN A 166 -4.10 -8.52 -18.82
CA ASN A 166 -4.22 -8.78 -20.27
C ASN A 166 -3.11 -8.12 -21.12
N GLY A 167 -1.86 -8.06 -20.63
CA GLY A 167 -0.75 -7.43 -21.33
C GLY A 167 -0.82 -5.89 -21.37
N LYS A 168 -1.64 -5.31 -20.49
CA LYS A 168 -1.82 -3.87 -20.33
C LYS A 168 -1.60 -3.46 -18.87
N VAL A 169 -1.23 -2.21 -18.67
CA VAL A 169 -1.22 -1.56 -17.36
C VAL A 169 -2.23 -0.41 -17.37
N TYR A 170 -3.15 -0.45 -16.42
CA TYR A 170 -4.19 0.54 -16.23
C TYR A 170 -3.80 1.46 -15.08
N VAL A 171 -3.98 2.76 -15.26
CA VAL A 171 -3.58 3.78 -14.30
C VAL A 171 -4.73 4.74 -14.04
N ALA A 172 -5.14 4.87 -12.80
CA ALA A 172 -6.14 5.82 -12.36
C ALA A 172 -5.53 7.22 -12.29
N CYS A 173 -5.79 8.06 -13.30
CA CYS A 173 -5.39 9.47 -13.31
C CYS A 173 -6.53 10.28 -12.69
N SER A 174 -6.41 10.62 -11.41
CA SER A 174 -7.51 11.15 -10.61
C SER A 174 -7.81 12.62 -10.86
N ASP A 175 -6.83 13.39 -11.35
CA ASP A 175 -6.93 14.86 -11.46
C ASP A 175 -7.23 15.55 -10.09
N ALA A 176 -6.77 14.94 -9.00
CA ALA A 176 -7.14 15.34 -7.64
C ALA A 176 -6.79 16.80 -7.32
N ASN A 177 -5.75 17.36 -7.93
CA ASN A 177 -5.39 18.78 -7.75
C ASN A 177 -6.37 19.74 -8.40
N ASN A 178 -7.29 19.25 -9.24
CA ASN A 178 -8.26 20.03 -9.99
C ASN A 178 -9.70 19.82 -9.49
N TYR A 179 -9.87 19.53 -8.19
CA TYR A 179 -11.17 19.27 -7.57
C TYR A 179 -12.15 20.44 -7.74
N GLY A 180 -11.65 21.69 -7.74
CA GLY A 180 -12.46 22.90 -7.96
C GLY A 180 -13.07 23.02 -9.36
N ALA A 181 -12.51 22.31 -10.37
CA ALA A 181 -13.05 22.20 -11.73
C ALA A 181 -13.72 20.83 -11.98
N GLY A 182 -14.05 20.09 -10.93
CA GLY A 182 -14.79 18.83 -11.01
C GLY A 182 -13.98 17.68 -11.61
N TYR A 183 -12.66 17.68 -11.42
CA TYR A 183 -11.76 16.61 -11.92
C TYR A 183 -11.83 16.41 -13.44
N ALA A 184 -11.88 17.52 -14.18
CA ALA A 184 -12.21 17.55 -15.61
C ALA A 184 -11.25 16.75 -16.53
N ASN A 185 -10.01 16.48 -16.07
CA ASN A 185 -9.01 15.72 -16.82
C ASN A 185 -8.82 14.29 -16.28
N SER A 186 -9.73 13.80 -15.44
CA SER A 186 -9.71 12.42 -14.96
C SER A 186 -9.81 11.42 -16.09
N ALA A 187 -9.04 10.34 -15.99
CA ALA A 187 -9.07 9.26 -16.97
C ALA A 187 -8.45 7.98 -16.42
N ILE A 188 -8.71 6.86 -17.06
CA ILE A 188 -7.89 5.67 -16.90
C ILE A 188 -6.92 5.62 -18.07
N ALA A 189 -5.63 5.84 -17.82
CA ALA A 189 -4.60 5.65 -18.83
C ALA A 189 -4.35 4.15 -19.05
N VAL A 190 -4.22 3.74 -20.30
CA VAL A 190 -3.91 2.35 -20.69
C VAL A 190 -2.54 2.34 -21.34
N ILE A 191 -1.64 1.54 -20.78
CA ILE A 191 -0.26 1.36 -21.25
C ILE A 191 -0.17 -0.05 -21.85
N ASP A 192 0.40 -0.18 -23.03
CA ASP A 192 0.82 -1.47 -23.56
C ASP A 192 2.07 -1.93 -22.82
N GLU A 193 2.01 -3.13 -22.24
CA GLU A 193 3.04 -3.63 -21.36
C GLU A 193 4.35 -3.96 -22.10
N ALA A 194 4.25 -4.51 -23.32
CA ALA A 194 5.40 -4.95 -24.10
C ALA A 194 6.24 -3.75 -24.58
N THR A 195 5.58 -2.71 -25.08
CA THR A 195 6.23 -1.52 -25.61
C THR A 195 6.48 -0.42 -24.58
N PHE A 196 5.85 -0.54 -23.40
CA PHE A 196 5.79 0.51 -22.37
C PHE A 196 5.42 1.87 -22.95
N SER A 197 4.31 1.91 -23.67
CA SER A 197 3.77 3.12 -24.28
C SER A 197 2.29 3.29 -23.96
N LYS A 198 1.84 4.53 -23.72
CA LYS A 198 0.43 4.85 -23.50
C LYS A 198 -0.31 4.69 -24.84
N VAL A 199 -1.27 3.76 -24.88
CA VAL A 199 -2.03 3.47 -26.11
C VAL A 199 -3.36 4.20 -26.17
N LYS A 200 -3.96 4.53 -25.02
CA LYS A 200 -5.20 5.32 -24.95
C LYS A 200 -5.45 5.86 -23.55
N SER A 201 -6.46 6.72 -23.45
CA SER A 201 -7.14 7.08 -22.20
C SER A 201 -8.60 6.67 -22.30
N ILE A 202 -9.11 6.00 -21.29
CA ILE A 202 -10.53 5.73 -21.11
C ILE A 202 -11.10 6.90 -20.32
N THR A 203 -12.02 7.63 -20.96
CA THR A 203 -12.80 8.70 -20.33
C THR A 203 -14.27 8.29 -20.35
N ASN A 204 -14.96 8.44 -19.27
CA ASN A 204 -16.38 8.14 -19.14
C ASN A 204 -16.99 9.17 -18.20
N GLU A 205 -18.17 9.68 -18.49
CA GLU A 205 -18.82 10.73 -17.69
C GLU A 205 -19.00 10.39 -16.21
N GLY A 206 -18.99 9.10 -15.86
CA GLY A 206 -19.06 8.66 -14.47
C GLY A 206 -17.71 8.36 -13.82
N ILE A 207 -16.61 8.28 -14.58
CA ILE A 207 -15.27 8.02 -14.02
C ILE A 207 -14.57 9.36 -13.81
N THR A 208 -14.96 10.03 -12.75
CA THR A 208 -14.29 11.22 -12.24
C THR A 208 -13.57 10.85 -10.95
N ASP A 209 -12.36 11.38 -10.75
CA ASP A 209 -11.52 11.09 -9.60
C ASP A 209 -11.32 9.57 -9.34
N PRO A 210 -10.83 8.80 -10.34
CA PRO A 210 -10.56 7.37 -10.15
C PRO A 210 -9.41 7.18 -9.16
N TRP A 211 -9.56 6.18 -8.27
CA TRP A 211 -8.68 6.04 -7.13
C TRP A 211 -8.06 4.63 -7.04
N GLU A 212 -8.60 3.75 -6.23
CA GLU A 212 -8.08 2.41 -5.99
C GLU A 212 -8.39 1.47 -7.15
N MET A 213 -7.47 0.55 -7.44
CA MET A 213 -7.66 -0.48 -8.46
C MET A 213 -7.41 -1.89 -7.91
N ALA A 214 -8.20 -2.84 -8.41
CA ALA A 214 -8.03 -4.26 -8.18
C ALA A 214 -8.27 -5.06 -9.47
N THR A 215 -7.78 -6.29 -9.54
CA THR A 215 -7.97 -7.18 -10.68
C THR A 215 -8.53 -8.53 -10.24
N ASP A 216 -9.22 -9.22 -11.16
CA ASP A 216 -9.63 -10.61 -10.99
C ASP A 216 -8.84 -11.58 -11.89
N ASN A 217 -9.06 -12.88 -11.75
CA ASN A 217 -8.39 -13.91 -12.57
C ASN A 217 -8.82 -13.88 -14.05
N SER A 218 -9.96 -13.26 -14.37
CA SER A 218 -10.45 -13.12 -15.74
C SER A 218 -9.82 -11.94 -16.47
N GLY A 219 -9.01 -11.14 -15.75
CA GLY A 219 -8.35 -9.96 -16.27
C GLY A 219 -9.25 -8.73 -16.30
N ASN A 220 -10.38 -8.73 -15.58
CA ASN A 220 -11.13 -7.51 -15.37
C ASN A 220 -10.38 -6.61 -14.37
N VAL A 221 -10.48 -5.30 -14.57
CA VAL A 221 -9.97 -4.27 -13.67
C VAL A 221 -11.15 -3.57 -13.01
N TYR A 222 -11.09 -3.42 -11.72
CA TYR A 222 -12.05 -2.66 -10.92
C TYR A 222 -11.40 -1.36 -10.48
N VAL A 223 -12.15 -0.27 -10.52
CA VAL A 223 -11.68 1.05 -10.10
C VAL A 223 -12.74 1.75 -9.27
N THR A 224 -12.34 2.40 -8.18
CA THR A 224 -13.23 3.20 -7.34
C THR A 224 -13.20 4.69 -7.72
N THR A 225 -14.31 5.38 -7.50
CA THR A 225 -14.43 6.85 -7.60
C THR A 225 -15.02 7.39 -6.29
N PRO A 226 -14.23 7.39 -5.18
CA PRO A 226 -14.77 7.53 -3.83
C PRO A 226 -15.28 8.93 -3.50
N TYR A 227 -14.72 9.97 -4.10
CA TYR A 227 -15.03 11.36 -3.73
C TYR A 227 -16.09 12.02 -4.61
N THR A 228 -16.39 11.46 -5.78
CA THR A 228 -17.37 12.02 -6.71
C THR A 228 -18.64 11.20 -6.78
N ALA A 229 -18.54 10.02 -7.43
CA ALA A 229 -19.69 9.15 -7.67
C ALA A 229 -19.88 8.09 -6.58
N ASN A 230 -18.86 7.85 -5.73
CA ASN A 230 -18.80 6.80 -4.73
C ASN A 230 -19.17 5.42 -5.31
N LYS A 231 -18.56 5.09 -6.46
CA LYS A 231 -18.88 3.90 -7.25
C LYS A 231 -17.66 3.04 -7.49
N VAL A 232 -17.94 1.77 -7.78
CA VAL A 232 -17.00 0.80 -8.34
C VAL A 232 -17.35 0.61 -9.81
N TRP A 233 -16.37 0.75 -10.67
CA TRP A 233 -16.45 0.52 -12.09
C TRP A 233 -15.70 -0.74 -12.46
N LYS A 234 -16.22 -1.47 -13.45
CA LYS A 234 -15.56 -2.63 -14.06
C LYS A 234 -15.08 -2.27 -15.45
N ILE A 235 -13.84 -2.58 -15.75
CA ILE A 235 -13.22 -2.50 -17.07
C ILE A 235 -12.94 -3.94 -17.50
N ASP A 236 -13.55 -4.41 -18.57
CA ASP A 236 -13.37 -5.76 -19.08
C ASP A 236 -12.08 -5.89 -19.92
N ALA A 237 -11.76 -7.11 -20.38
CA ALA A 237 -10.58 -7.39 -21.19
C ALA A 237 -10.55 -6.63 -22.54
N ASN A 238 -11.71 -6.15 -23.04
CA ASN A 238 -11.84 -5.34 -24.25
C ASN A 238 -11.85 -3.83 -23.96
N ASP A 239 -11.59 -3.45 -22.70
CA ASP A 239 -11.61 -2.09 -22.19
C ASP A 239 -13.01 -1.43 -22.22
N ASN A 240 -14.08 -2.23 -22.20
CA ASN A 240 -15.43 -1.72 -22.00
C ASN A 240 -15.64 -1.42 -20.51
N VAL A 241 -16.25 -0.26 -20.24
CA VAL A 241 -16.49 0.23 -18.88
C VAL A 241 -17.96 0.08 -18.53
N SER A 242 -18.23 -0.40 -17.33
CA SER A 242 -19.58 -0.44 -16.77
C SER A 242 -19.57 -0.13 -15.28
N ALA A 243 -20.59 0.60 -14.81
CA ALA A 243 -20.79 0.78 -13.38
C ALA A 243 -21.24 -0.56 -12.76
N LEU A 244 -20.65 -0.93 -11.63
CA LEU A 244 -20.95 -2.19 -10.97
C LEU A 244 -21.83 -1.98 -9.73
N CYS A 245 -21.38 -1.15 -8.79
CA CYS A 245 -22.06 -0.90 -7.52
C CYS A 245 -21.58 0.41 -6.89
N ASP A 246 -22.18 0.79 -5.78
CA ASP A 246 -21.64 1.83 -4.92
C ASP A 246 -20.50 1.26 -4.07
N GLY A 247 -19.41 2.02 -3.89
CA GLY A 247 -18.27 1.54 -3.12
C GLY A 247 -17.10 2.53 -3.03
N THR A 248 -16.38 2.44 -1.92
CA THR A 248 -15.25 3.30 -1.58
C THR A 248 -13.92 2.53 -1.63
N TYR A 249 -13.90 1.35 -1.00
CA TYR A 249 -12.73 0.46 -0.93
C TYR A 249 -13.06 -0.89 -1.51
N ILE A 250 -12.10 -1.47 -2.22
CA ILE A 250 -12.28 -2.75 -2.91
C ILE A 250 -11.12 -3.70 -2.65
N ALA A 251 -11.42 -5.00 -2.67
CA ALA A 251 -10.40 -6.04 -2.76
C ALA A 251 -10.95 -7.25 -3.53
N THR A 252 -10.08 -8.00 -4.18
CA THR A 252 -10.43 -9.27 -4.78
C THR A 252 -9.76 -10.42 -4.03
N ASN A 253 -10.35 -11.60 -4.03
CA ASN A 253 -9.72 -12.79 -3.46
C ASN A 253 -8.56 -13.32 -4.33
N THR A 254 -8.23 -12.65 -5.40
CA THR A 254 -7.19 -13.02 -6.35
C THR A 254 -6.02 -12.05 -6.39
N GLN A 255 -6.16 -10.92 -5.71
CA GLN A 255 -5.10 -9.91 -5.61
C GLN A 255 -3.86 -10.53 -4.94
N ASN A 256 -2.68 -10.24 -5.50
CA ASN A 256 -1.39 -10.77 -5.05
C ASN A 256 -1.16 -12.30 -5.24
N ARG A 257 -1.92 -12.96 -6.11
CA ARG A 257 -1.60 -14.34 -6.48
C ARG A 257 -0.65 -14.38 -7.67
N THR A 258 0.46 -15.08 -7.50
CA THR A 258 1.42 -15.36 -8.57
C THR A 258 0.93 -16.42 -9.57
N SER A 259 -0.16 -17.13 -9.24
CA SER A 259 -0.79 -18.12 -10.11
C SER A 259 -2.32 -18.07 -9.99
N ARG A 260 -3.00 -18.16 -11.13
CA ARG A 260 -4.46 -18.34 -11.21
C ARG A 260 -4.84 -19.63 -10.49
N ALA A 261 -5.59 -19.54 -9.40
CA ALA A 261 -6.18 -20.70 -8.77
C ALA A 261 -7.34 -21.20 -9.64
N THR A 262 -7.13 -22.31 -10.34
CA THR A 262 -8.19 -22.96 -11.10
C THR A 262 -9.31 -23.45 -10.18
N GLY A 263 -10.56 -23.13 -10.51
CA GLY A 263 -11.76 -23.70 -9.85
C GLY A 263 -12.31 -22.93 -8.65
N LYS A 264 -11.72 -21.81 -8.25
CA LYS A 264 -12.34 -20.91 -7.25
C LYS A 264 -13.07 -19.76 -7.93
N GLN A 265 -14.25 -19.43 -7.45
CA GLN A 265 -15.02 -18.28 -7.87
C GLN A 265 -14.25 -16.99 -7.55
N ASP A 266 -14.13 -16.08 -8.52
CA ASP A 266 -13.58 -14.76 -8.29
C ASP A 266 -14.62 -13.91 -7.54
N LEU A 267 -14.20 -13.36 -6.41
CA LEU A 267 -15.02 -12.51 -5.55
C LEU A 267 -14.45 -11.10 -5.51
N LEU A 268 -15.33 -10.13 -5.59
CA LEU A 268 -15.04 -8.73 -5.33
C LEU A 268 -15.72 -8.35 -4.01
N TYR A 269 -14.93 -7.92 -3.06
CA TYR A 269 -15.37 -7.37 -1.79
C TYR A 269 -15.38 -5.85 -1.89
N VAL A 270 -16.43 -5.23 -1.36
CA VAL A 270 -16.64 -3.79 -1.43
C VAL A 270 -17.04 -3.27 -0.06
N ILE A 271 -16.38 -2.22 0.39
CA ILE A 271 -16.82 -1.38 1.49
C ILE A 271 -17.32 -0.06 0.89
N HIS A 272 -18.54 0.31 1.25
CA HIS A 272 -19.14 1.58 0.91
C HIS A 272 -19.20 2.43 2.17
N ALA A 273 -18.38 3.48 2.22
CA ALA A 273 -18.29 4.43 3.32
C ALA A 273 -18.75 5.81 2.83
N VAL A 274 -19.86 6.29 3.37
CA VAL A 274 -20.44 7.59 2.99
C VAL A 274 -20.41 8.51 4.18
N THR A 275 -19.75 9.64 4.04
CA THR A 275 -19.72 10.69 5.07
C THR A 275 -20.76 11.76 4.74
N ASP A 276 -21.67 12.00 5.67
CA ASP A 276 -22.52 13.16 5.67
C ASP A 276 -21.71 14.37 6.17
N TRP A 277 -21.37 15.25 5.27
CA TRP A 277 -20.53 16.42 5.58
C TRP A 277 -21.22 17.47 6.45
N SER A 278 -22.55 17.39 6.65
CA SER A 278 -23.28 18.27 7.55
C SER A 278 -23.18 17.83 9.01
N THR A 279 -23.12 16.53 9.24
CA THR A 279 -23.06 15.92 10.58
C THR A 279 -21.71 15.28 10.89
N TYR A 280 -20.85 15.11 9.88
CA TYR A 280 -19.60 14.32 9.92
C TYR A 280 -19.81 12.86 10.32
N ALA A 281 -21.02 12.37 10.21
CA ALA A 281 -21.34 10.97 10.44
C ALA A 281 -21.00 10.13 9.20
N THR A 282 -20.29 9.03 9.38
CA THR A 282 -19.98 8.09 8.31
C THR A 282 -20.82 6.82 8.45
N THR A 283 -21.61 6.52 7.43
CA THR A 283 -22.32 5.24 7.30
C THR A 283 -21.47 4.27 6.51
N ILE A 284 -21.28 3.06 7.05
CA ILE A 284 -20.45 2.03 6.44
C ILE A 284 -21.30 0.80 6.18
N SER A 285 -21.27 0.30 4.96
CA SER A 285 -21.85 -0.97 4.56
C SER A 285 -20.82 -1.79 3.78
N SER A 286 -21.08 -3.09 3.63
CA SER A 286 -20.18 -4.00 2.93
C SER A 286 -20.95 -4.99 2.07
N SER A 287 -20.41 -5.34 0.92
CA SER A 287 -21.01 -6.26 -0.03
C SER A 287 -19.99 -7.17 -0.67
N VAL A 288 -20.44 -8.31 -1.17
CA VAL A 288 -19.63 -9.25 -1.96
C VAL A 288 -20.32 -9.50 -3.27
N TYR A 289 -19.55 -9.46 -4.34
CA TYR A 289 -20.00 -9.70 -5.70
C TYR A 289 -19.27 -10.89 -6.33
N ASN A 290 -19.97 -11.61 -7.19
CA ASN A 290 -19.31 -12.46 -8.17
C ASN A 290 -18.59 -11.55 -9.17
N ALA A 291 -17.28 -11.58 -9.21
CA ALA A 291 -16.49 -10.71 -10.06
C ALA A 291 -16.74 -10.95 -11.57
N ALA A 292 -16.97 -12.21 -11.97
CA ALA A 292 -17.21 -12.54 -13.38
C ALA A 292 -18.57 -12.00 -13.88
N THR A 293 -19.63 -12.20 -13.09
CA THR A 293 -21.01 -11.87 -13.50
C THR A 293 -21.49 -10.50 -13.04
N GLY A 294 -20.84 -9.91 -12.03
CA GLY A 294 -21.29 -8.69 -11.36
C GLY A 294 -22.49 -8.91 -10.41
N ALA A 295 -22.94 -10.15 -10.23
CA ALA A 295 -24.07 -10.45 -9.34
C ALA A 295 -23.69 -10.24 -7.88
N GLN A 296 -24.49 -9.51 -7.14
CA GLN A 296 -24.34 -9.36 -5.69
C GLN A 296 -24.69 -10.68 -4.99
N LEU A 297 -23.74 -11.19 -4.21
CA LEU A 297 -23.90 -12.44 -3.46
C LEU A 297 -24.34 -12.19 -2.02
N SER A 298 -23.92 -11.08 -1.43
CA SER A 298 -24.26 -10.69 -0.06
C SER A 298 -24.18 -9.17 0.11
N ASN A 299 -25.03 -8.66 1.00
CA ASN A 299 -24.97 -7.29 1.52
C ASN A 299 -24.75 -7.33 3.03
N ASN A 300 -24.25 -6.25 3.62
CA ASN A 300 -23.85 -6.18 5.03
C ASN A 300 -23.01 -7.40 5.45
N PHE A 301 -22.07 -7.74 4.57
CA PHE A 301 -21.33 -8.99 4.65
C PHE A 301 -20.40 -9.04 5.87
N LEU A 302 -19.67 -7.94 6.16
CA LEU A 302 -18.76 -7.89 7.29
C LEU A 302 -19.53 -7.65 8.59
N GLN A 303 -19.47 -8.61 9.51
CA GLN A 303 -20.09 -8.51 10.83
C GLN A 303 -19.19 -7.68 11.77
N THR A 304 -19.10 -6.39 11.49
CA THR A 304 -18.22 -5.47 12.24
C THR A 304 -18.80 -5.21 13.63
N PRO A 305 -18.01 -5.38 14.71
CA PRO A 305 -18.42 -5.01 16.05
C PRO A 305 -18.79 -3.52 16.15
N ALA A 306 -19.76 -3.20 16.98
CA ALA A 306 -20.13 -1.82 17.25
C ALA A 306 -18.92 -0.99 17.76
N ASN A 307 -18.94 0.29 17.46
CA ASN A 307 -17.97 1.23 17.98
C ASN A 307 -18.02 1.29 19.51
N THR A 308 -16.84 1.48 20.10
CA THR A 308 -16.66 1.65 21.55
C THR A 308 -15.90 2.95 21.81
N THR A 309 -15.68 3.30 23.08
CA THR A 309 -14.80 4.43 23.46
C THR A 309 -13.35 4.21 23.04
N GLU A 310 -12.93 2.95 22.94
CA GLU A 310 -11.57 2.56 22.57
C GLU A 310 -11.38 2.41 21.05
N TYR A 311 -12.40 1.91 20.36
CA TYR A 311 -12.33 1.59 18.94
C TYR A 311 -13.49 2.20 18.16
N THR A 312 -13.15 3.03 17.19
CA THR A 312 -14.09 3.60 16.22
C THR A 312 -13.71 3.13 14.82
N PHE A 313 -14.61 2.40 14.17
CA PHE A 313 -14.35 1.84 12.84
C PHE A 313 -14.39 2.94 11.78
N ALA A 314 -13.24 3.16 11.17
CA ALA A 314 -13.02 4.11 10.07
C ALA A 314 -12.12 3.42 9.02
N PRO A 315 -12.69 2.60 8.12
CA PRO A 315 -11.92 1.82 7.14
C PRO A 315 -11.17 2.72 6.19
N ILE A 316 -9.94 2.32 5.85
CA ILE A 316 -9.05 3.05 4.93
C ILE A 316 -8.48 2.17 3.82
N CYS A 317 -8.43 0.86 4.02
CA CYS A 317 -8.14 -0.10 2.97
C CYS A 317 -8.63 -1.50 3.35
N MET A 318 -8.66 -2.39 2.38
CA MET A 318 -9.06 -3.77 2.55
C MET A 318 -8.16 -4.70 1.76
N ASP A 319 -7.82 -5.85 2.36
CA ASP A 319 -7.06 -6.92 1.73
C ASP A 319 -7.66 -8.28 2.05
N VAL A 320 -7.49 -9.23 1.14
CA VAL A 320 -7.99 -10.60 1.30
C VAL A 320 -6.81 -11.56 1.29
N ASN A 321 -6.74 -12.42 2.31
CA ASN A 321 -5.71 -13.44 2.37
C ASN A 321 -5.95 -14.48 1.25
N PRO A 322 -5.03 -14.61 0.28
CA PRO A 322 -5.24 -15.50 -0.85
C PRO A 322 -5.22 -16.99 -0.48
N ALA A 323 -4.69 -17.35 0.69
CA ALA A 323 -4.60 -18.73 1.13
C ALA A 323 -5.93 -19.27 1.68
N ASN A 324 -6.64 -18.47 2.49
CA ASN A 324 -7.84 -18.92 3.20
C ASN A 324 -9.10 -18.06 2.93
N GLY A 325 -8.94 -16.88 2.30
CA GLY A 325 -10.05 -15.98 2.02
C GLY A 325 -10.45 -15.07 3.19
N ASP A 326 -9.70 -15.05 4.27
CA ASP A 326 -9.94 -14.13 5.38
C ASP A 326 -9.74 -12.69 4.93
N ILE A 327 -10.57 -11.79 5.45
CA ILE A 327 -10.62 -10.39 5.04
C ILE A 327 -10.01 -9.53 6.13
N TYR A 328 -9.10 -8.66 5.74
CA TYR A 328 -8.38 -7.75 6.61
C TYR A 328 -8.75 -6.32 6.24
N VAL A 329 -9.38 -5.60 7.14
CA VAL A 329 -9.77 -4.20 6.93
C VAL A 329 -8.93 -3.33 7.84
N CYS A 330 -8.04 -2.56 7.24
CA CYS A 330 -7.28 -1.54 7.94
C CYS A 330 -8.22 -0.39 8.32
N SER A 331 -8.10 0.08 9.53
CA SER A 331 -8.96 1.12 10.07
C SER A 331 -8.15 2.13 10.85
N ASP A 332 -8.37 3.38 10.56
CA ASP A 332 -8.09 4.44 11.51
C ASP A 332 -8.98 4.26 12.75
N ASN A 333 -8.56 4.82 13.85
CA ASN A 333 -9.35 4.78 15.08
C ASN A 333 -10.12 6.11 15.25
N GLY A 334 -11.13 6.31 14.39
CA GLY A 334 -11.94 7.51 14.31
C GLY A 334 -11.48 8.49 13.24
N SER A 335 -12.12 9.66 13.20
CA SER A 335 -11.95 10.66 12.13
C SER A 335 -10.59 11.39 12.14
N ASN A 336 -9.78 11.20 13.18
CA ASN A 336 -8.43 11.77 13.28
C ASN A 336 -7.39 10.65 13.26
N GLY A 337 -7.33 9.92 12.14
CA GLY A 337 -6.50 8.75 11.95
C GLY A 337 -5.00 8.98 12.11
N TYR A 338 -4.56 10.20 11.89
CA TYR A 338 -3.14 10.56 12.05
C TYR A 338 -2.75 10.95 13.48
N ALA A 339 -3.70 10.99 14.43
CA ALA A 339 -3.44 11.38 15.82
C ALA A 339 -3.12 10.22 16.75
N LYS A 340 -3.55 9.02 16.41
CA LYS A 340 -3.40 7.82 17.26
C LYS A 340 -3.26 6.54 16.43
N PRO A 341 -2.70 5.47 17.02
CA PRO A 341 -2.61 4.18 16.35
C PRO A 341 -3.97 3.67 15.86
N GLY A 342 -3.95 3.10 14.64
CA GLY A 342 -5.08 2.41 14.05
C GLY A 342 -5.11 0.93 14.43
N TYR A 343 -5.88 0.17 13.67
CA TYR A 343 -6.00 -1.26 13.86
C TYR A 343 -6.45 -1.98 12.59
N ILE A 344 -6.36 -3.29 12.59
CA ILE A 344 -6.92 -4.15 11.54
C ILE A 344 -8.04 -4.98 12.14
N ASN A 345 -9.24 -4.92 11.58
CA ASN A 345 -10.28 -5.91 11.82
C ASN A 345 -10.06 -7.10 10.87
N VAL A 346 -10.02 -8.29 11.44
CA VAL A 346 -9.92 -9.55 10.68
C VAL A 346 -11.27 -10.24 10.72
N TYR A 347 -11.74 -10.62 9.53
CA TYR A 347 -12.98 -11.37 9.34
C TYR A 347 -12.67 -12.69 8.66
N ALA A 348 -13.35 -13.74 9.06
CA ALA A 348 -13.34 -15.00 8.34
C ALA A 348 -13.91 -14.83 6.92
N SER A 349 -13.64 -15.76 6.03
CA SER A 349 -14.09 -15.71 4.62
C SER A 349 -15.62 -15.66 4.46
N ASN A 350 -16.39 -15.94 5.50
CA ASN A 350 -17.86 -15.79 5.56
C ASN A 350 -18.31 -14.44 6.14
N GLY A 351 -17.38 -13.51 6.41
CA GLY A 351 -17.67 -12.18 6.96
C GLY A 351 -17.81 -12.11 8.48
N ALA A 352 -17.71 -13.23 9.19
CA ALA A 352 -17.75 -13.21 10.65
C ALA A 352 -16.50 -12.54 11.24
N PHE A 353 -16.69 -11.60 12.17
CA PHE A 353 -15.58 -10.99 12.87
C PHE A 353 -14.78 -12.03 13.65
N SER A 354 -13.47 -12.02 13.46
CA SER A 354 -12.54 -12.97 14.10
C SER A 354 -11.75 -12.33 15.24
N LYS A 355 -11.03 -11.27 14.91
CA LYS A 355 -10.15 -10.57 15.86
C LYS A 355 -9.81 -9.16 15.40
N ARG A 356 -9.23 -8.39 16.31
CA ARG A 356 -8.63 -7.09 16.05
C ARG A 356 -7.13 -7.14 16.33
N ILE A 357 -6.36 -6.48 15.48
CA ILE A 357 -4.91 -6.40 15.59
C ILE A 357 -4.51 -4.93 15.69
N ALA A 358 -3.84 -4.55 16.76
CA ALA A 358 -3.32 -3.20 16.93
C ALA A 358 -2.17 -2.93 15.95
N THR A 359 -2.14 -1.73 15.38
CA THR A 359 -1.13 -1.31 14.40
C THR A 359 -0.45 -0.01 14.82
N GLY A 360 0.40 0.53 13.96
CA GLY A 360 0.89 1.90 14.05
C GLY A 360 -0.16 2.92 13.59
N ILE A 361 0.29 4.15 13.35
CA ILE A 361 -0.56 5.24 12.85
C ILE A 361 -0.85 5.03 11.38
N HIS A 362 -2.11 5.15 10.99
CA HIS A 362 -2.63 5.06 9.63
C HIS A 362 -2.17 3.77 8.90
N PRO A 363 -2.68 2.59 9.32
CA PRO A 363 -2.34 1.32 8.67
C PRO A 363 -2.92 1.28 7.25
N TYR A 364 -2.08 1.21 6.22
CA TYR A 364 -2.46 1.46 4.84
C TYR A 364 -2.34 0.24 3.91
N GLY A 365 -2.17 -0.93 4.46
CA GLY A 365 -2.17 -2.18 3.69
C GLY A 365 -1.64 -3.37 4.45
N VAL A 366 -2.13 -4.53 4.05
CA VAL A 366 -1.68 -5.84 4.51
C VAL A 366 -1.16 -6.63 3.31
N ILE A 367 0.03 -7.17 3.41
CA ILE A 367 0.66 -7.95 2.36
C ILE A 367 0.97 -9.34 2.89
N PHE A 368 0.35 -10.35 2.30
CA PHE A 368 0.53 -11.75 2.71
C PHE A 368 1.78 -12.35 2.08
N LYS A 369 2.49 -13.09 2.92
CA LYS A 369 3.74 -13.76 2.57
C LYS A 369 3.57 -15.27 2.53
#